data_141a3a3cdcd7af48564170a1dc7e66ef
#
_entry.id   141a3a3cdcd7af48564170a1dc7e66ef
#
_cell.length_a   1.000
_cell.length_b   1.000
_cell.length_c   1.000
_cell.angle_alpha   90.00
_cell.angle_beta   90.00
_cell.angle_gamma   90.00
#
_symmetry.space_group_name_H-M   'P 1'
#
loop_
_entity.id
_entity.type
_entity.pdbx_description
1 polymer ?
#
loop_
_entity_poly.entity_id
_entity_poly.type
_entity_poly.pdbx_seq_one_letter_code
_entity_poly.pdbx_strand_id
1 'polypeptide(L)'
;MQTPLQSPPEGRPRLLIVDDDALITDTLTFALGTEYEVLACESRSHAIELLRQLPEPPALALVDLGLPPTPHAPDQGFRLIADLLAHSPGMRIFVLSGQNDAAHARHARALGAAEFIAKPCDPAALKKILARALTVRDAEMRAERERARDAEELIGQSPALLKLKSQLAQFADS
;
A
#
# COMPACT_ATOMS: atom_id res chain seq x y z
N MET A 1 9.06 -13.60 -22.07
CA MET A 1 10.23 -13.21 -21.31
C MET A 1 9.79 -12.26 -20.20
N GLN A 2 9.86 -12.70 -18.96
CA GLN A 2 9.52 -11.82 -17.83
C GLN A 2 10.70 -10.88 -17.60
N THR A 3 10.46 -9.58 -17.76
CA THR A 3 11.44 -8.58 -17.39
C THR A 3 11.58 -8.59 -15.86
N PRO A 4 12.79 -8.68 -15.31
CA PRO A 4 12.94 -8.58 -13.86
C PRO A 4 12.33 -7.26 -13.36
N LEU A 5 11.54 -7.35 -12.30
CA LEU A 5 10.99 -6.16 -11.65
C LEU A 5 12.16 -5.38 -11.03
N GLN A 6 12.66 -4.43 -11.78
CA GLN A 6 13.74 -3.56 -11.32
C GLN A 6 13.18 -2.56 -10.29
N SER A 7 14.04 -2.13 -9.38
CA SER A 7 13.69 -1.02 -8.50
C SER A 7 13.26 0.18 -9.33
N PRO A 8 12.22 0.93 -8.91
CA PRO A 8 11.79 2.09 -9.67
C PRO A 8 12.95 3.08 -9.85
N PRO A 9 13.03 3.75 -11.01
CA PRO A 9 14.00 4.80 -11.16
C PRO A 9 13.83 5.82 -10.03
N GLU A 10 14.93 6.33 -9.53
CA GLU A 10 14.94 7.26 -8.39
C GLU A 10 13.86 8.33 -8.56
N GLY A 11 12.96 8.42 -7.60
CA GLY A 11 11.95 9.46 -7.50
C GLY A 11 10.51 9.09 -7.85
N ARG A 12 10.23 7.93 -8.46
CA ARG A 12 8.84 7.52 -8.73
C ARG A 12 8.37 6.43 -7.77
N PRO A 13 7.37 6.74 -6.92
CA PRO A 13 6.78 5.72 -6.04
C PRO A 13 5.94 4.71 -6.83
N ARG A 14 5.82 3.51 -6.31
CA ARG A 14 4.99 2.46 -6.91
C ARG A 14 3.54 2.62 -6.50
N LEU A 15 2.67 2.46 -7.48
CA LEU A 15 1.22 2.45 -7.32
C LEU A 15 0.68 1.12 -7.84
N LEU A 16 0.04 0.36 -6.98
CA LEU A 16 -0.65 -0.87 -7.37
C LEU A 16 -2.07 -0.53 -7.79
N ILE A 17 -2.51 -1.01 -8.95
CA ILE A 17 -3.90 -0.90 -9.43
C ILE A 17 -4.44 -2.31 -9.61
N VAL A 18 -5.53 -2.63 -8.92
CA VAL A 18 -6.20 -3.92 -9.05
C VAL A 18 -7.63 -3.72 -9.50
N ASP A 19 -7.89 -4.02 -10.76
CA ASP A 19 -9.20 -3.90 -11.40
C ASP A 19 -9.24 -4.88 -12.57
N ASP A 20 -10.33 -5.62 -12.72
CA ASP A 20 -10.49 -6.57 -13.83
C ASP A 20 -10.92 -5.91 -15.15
N ASP A 21 -11.27 -4.63 -15.12
CA ASP A 21 -11.59 -3.84 -16.30
C ASP A 21 -10.31 -3.27 -16.93
N ALA A 22 -9.90 -3.86 -18.06
CA ALA A 22 -8.70 -3.45 -18.75
C ALA A 22 -8.73 -1.99 -19.23
N LEU A 23 -9.91 -1.48 -19.58
CA LEU A 23 -10.05 -0.08 -19.99
C LEU A 23 -9.71 0.87 -18.83
N ILE A 24 -10.14 0.55 -17.65
CA ILE A 24 -9.85 1.36 -16.44
C ILE A 24 -8.35 1.29 -16.12
N THR A 25 -7.78 0.10 -16.07
CA THR A 25 -6.36 -0.06 -15.76
C THR A 25 -5.46 0.61 -16.79
N ASP A 26 -5.79 0.50 -18.07
CA ASP A 26 -5.01 1.13 -19.14
C ASP A 26 -5.11 2.66 -19.08
N THR A 27 -6.31 3.17 -18.88
CA THR A 27 -6.55 4.62 -18.76
C THR A 27 -5.80 5.22 -17.57
N LEU A 28 -5.88 4.57 -16.40
CA LEU A 28 -5.20 5.03 -15.20
C LEU A 28 -3.68 4.87 -15.30
N THR A 29 -3.21 3.80 -15.89
CA THR A 29 -1.76 3.59 -16.12
C THR A 29 -1.20 4.69 -17.00
N PHE A 30 -1.90 5.06 -18.05
CA PHE A 30 -1.51 6.17 -18.92
C PHE A 30 -1.50 7.51 -18.17
N ALA A 31 -2.58 7.79 -17.44
CA ALA A 31 -2.75 9.07 -16.75
C ALA A 31 -1.77 9.25 -15.57
N LEU A 32 -1.46 8.17 -14.85
CA LEU A 32 -0.66 8.21 -13.62
C LEU A 32 0.81 7.81 -13.85
N GLY A 33 1.14 7.28 -15.01
CA GLY A 33 2.46 6.70 -15.29
C GLY A 33 3.62 7.68 -15.33
N THR A 34 3.38 8.99 -15.41
CA THR A 34 4.43 10.00 -15.32
C THR A 34 4.92 10.23 -13.90
N GLU A 35 4.04 10.10 -12.91
CA GLU A 35 4.34 10.37 -11.51
C GLU A 35 4.57 9.10 -10.68
N TYR A 36 4.02 7.97 -11.16
CA TYR A 36 4.10 6.69 -10.46
C TYR A 36 4.60 5.59 -11.37
N GLU A 37 5.31 4.63 -10.80
CA GLU A 37 5.51 3.33 -11.43
C GLU A 37 4.26 2.50 -11.16
N VAL A 38 3.41 2.36 -12.19
CA VAL A 38 2.12 1.69 -12.07
C VAL A 38 2.28 0.19 -12.27
N LEU A 39 1.76 -0.59 -11.32
CA LEU A 39 1.69 -2.04 -11.39
C LEU A 39 0.21 -2.43 -11.46
N ALA A 40 -0.23 -2.94 -12.60
CA ALA A 40 -1.63 -3.29 -12.84
C ALA A 40 -1.86 -4.79 -12.70
N CYS A 41 -2.90 -5.14 -11.96
CA CYS A 41 -3.33 -6.52 -11.74
C CYS A 41 -4.84 -6.63 -11.98
N GLU A 42 -5.30 -7.80 -12.40
CA GLU A 42 -6.71 -8.04 -12.74
C GLU A 42 -7.46 -8.84 -11.68
N SER A 43 -6.76 -9.37 -10.67
CA SER A 43 -7.38 -10.19 -9.63
C SER A 43 -6.62 -10.08 -8.32
N ARG A 44 -7.27 -10.51 -7.24
CA ARG A 44 -6.65 -10.60 -5.92
C ARG A 44 -5.43 -11.53 -5.93
N SER A 45 -5.54 -12.71 -6.54
CA SER A 45 -4.46 -13.68 -6.58
C SER A 45 -3.26 -13.15 -7.37
N HIS A 46 -3.49 -12.44 -8.48
CA HIS A 46 -2.42 -11.81 -9.26
C HIS A 46 -1.70 -10.74 -8.44
N ALA A 47 -2.44 -9.91 -7.70
CA ALA A 47 -1.86 -8.89 -6.86
C ALA A 47 -0.98 -9.48 -5.75
N ILE A 48 -1.44 -10.53 -5.09
CA ILE A 48 -0.68 -11.21 -4.03
C ILE A 48 0.61 -11.82 -4.58
N GLU A 49 0.53 -12.46 -5.73
CA GLU A 49 1.70 -13.05 -6.39
C GLU A 49 2.72 -11.97 -6.76
N LEU A 50 2.25 -10.85 -7.30
CA LEU A 50 3.12 -9.72 -7.63
C LEU A 50 3.82 -9.15 -6.40
N LEU A 51 3.11 -8.99 -5.28
CA LEU A 51 3.67 -8.48 -4.03
C LEU A 51 4.81 -9.36 -3.51
N ARG A 52 4.70 -10.68 -3.66
CA ARG A 52 5.75 -11.62 -3.24
C ARG A 52 7.04 -11.46 -4.03
N GLN A 53 6.95 -10.95 -5.25
CA GLN A 53 8.10 -10.76 -6.15
C GLN A 53 8.77 -9.40 -5.98
N LEU A 54 8.10 -8.43 -5.35
CA LEU A 54 8.61 -7.09 -5.18
C LEU A 54 9.58 -7.02 -3.99
N PRO A 55 10.73 -6.35 -4.15
CA PRO A 55 11.67 -6.12 -3.03
C PRO A 55 11.09 -5.19 -1.97
N GLU A 56 10.26 -4.23 -2.39
CA GLU A 56 9.58 -3.29 -1.51
C GLU A 56 8.11 -3.20 -1.89
N PRO A 57 7.18 -3.13 -0.91
CA PRO A 57 5.76 -3.01 -1.21
C PRO A 57 5.44 -1.65 -1.83
N PRO A 58 4.38 -1.56 -2.68
CA PRO A 58 3.92 -0.28 -3.18
C PRO A 58 3.48 0.65 -2.04
N ALA A 59 3.71 1.95 -2.22
CA ALA A 59 3.27 2.96 -1.26
C ALA A 59 1.76 3.16 -1.25
N LEU A 60 1.15 3.05 -2.42
CA LEU A 60 -0.26 3.31 -2.68
C LEU A 60 -0.89 2.17 -3.46
N ALA A 61 -2.19 1.94 -3.24
CA ALA A 61 -2.96 0.98 -4.02
C ALA A 61 -4.35 1.54 -4.35
N LEU A 62 -4.80 1.27 -5.57
CA LEU A 62 -6.18 1.49 -6.03
C LEU A 62 -6.80 0.13 -6.23
N VAL A 63 -7.88 -0.17 -5.51
CA VAL A 63 -8.51 -1.49 -5.50
C VAL A 63 -9.97 -1.38 -5.90
N ASP A 64 -10.37 -2.16 -6.90
CA ASP A 64 -11.78 -2.39 -7.20
C ASP A 64 -12.33 -3.49 -6.26
N LEU A 65 -13.56 -3.33 -5.79
CA LEU A 65 -14.19 -4.34 -4.93
C LEU A 65 -14.68 -5.54 -5.72
N GLY A 66 -15.23 -5.31 -6.91
CA GLY A 66 -15.78 -6.38 -7.74
C GLY A 66 -14.73 -7.13 -8.54
N LEU A 67 -13.94 -7.97 -7.88
CA LEU A 67 -12.86 -8.73 -8.51
C LEU A 67 -13.26 -10.19 -8.77
N PRO A 68 -12.65 -10.87 -9.79
CA PRO A 68 -12.87 -12.29 -10.00
C PRO A 68 -12.49 -13.12 -8.77
N PRO A 69 -13.14 -14.27 -8.52
CA PRO A 69 -14.19 -14.93 -9.30
C PRO A 69 -15.60 -14.44 -9.04
N THR A 70 -15.78 -13.41 -8.20
CA THR A 70 -17.10 -12.87 -7.84
C THR A 70 -17.20 -11.37 -8.19
N PRO A 71 -17.21 -11.00 -9.49
CA PRO A 71 -17.13 -9.59 -9.90
C PRO A 71 -18.36 -8.76 -9.50
N HIS A 72 -19.47 -9.39 -9.17
CA HIS A 72 -20.69 -8.72 -8.70
C HIS A 72 -20.78 -8.54 -7.19
N ALA A 73 -19.81 -9.08 -6.45
CA ALA A 73 -19.75 -9.02 -5.00
C ALA A 73 -18.45 -8.35 -4.54
N PRO A 74 -18.44 -7.68 -3.38
CA PRO A 74 -17.25 -6.97 -2.89
C PRO A 74 -16.25 -7.87 -2.16
N ASP A 75 -16.49 -9.16 -2.03
CA ASP A 75 -15.75 -10.08 -1.18
C ASP A 75 -14.26 -10.12 -1.49
N GLN A 76 -13.89 -10.26 -2.77
CA GLN A 76 -12.49 -10.35 -3.17
C GLN A 76 -11.75 -9.03 -2.93
N GLY A 77 -12.41 -7.91 -3.18
CA GLY A 77 -11.84 -6.60 -2.90
C GLY A 77 -11.59 -6.37 -1.41
N PHE A 78 -12.55 -6.75 -0.56
CA PHE A 78 -12.38 -6.65 0.90
C PHE A 78 -11.25 -7.55 1.40
N ARG A 79 -11.17 -8.78 0.92
CA ARG A 79 -10.07 -9.69 1.27
C ARG A 79 -8.73 -9.16 0.81
N LEU A 80 -8.68 -8.54 -0.37
CA LEU A 80 -7.46 -7.94 -0.87
C LEU A 80 -6.99 -6.79 0.01
N ILE A 81 -7.88 -5.92 0.46
CA ILE A 81 -7.54 -4.83 1.40
C ILE A 81 -6.87 -5.41 2.65
N ALA A 82 -7.46 -6.43 3.24
CA ALA A 82 -6.90 -7.09 4.42
C ALA A 82 -5.53 -7.71 4.14
N ASP A 83 -5.37 -8.38 3.00
CA ASP A 83 -4.10 -8.99 2.60
C ASP A 83 -3.00 -7.94 2.39
N LEU A 84 -3.33 -6.83 1.72
CA LEU A 84 -2.38 -5.74 1.45
C LEU A 84 -1.88 -5.10 2.75
N LEU A 85 -2.78 -4.82 3.67
CA LEU A 85 -2.42 -4.22 4.96
C LEU A 85 -1.68 -5.19 5.88
N ALA A 86 -1.96 -6.49 5.80
CA ALA A 86 -1.19 -7.50 6.49
C ALA A 86 0.24 -7.59 5.95
N HIS A 87 0.40 -7.43 4.65
CA HIS A 87 1.71 -7.43 4.00
C HIS A 87 2.48 -6.13 4.25
N SER A 88 1.80 -4.99 4.20
CA SER A 88 2.40 -3.67 4.40
C SER A 88 1.43 -2.74 5.12
N PRO A 89 1.55 -2.61 6.45
CA PRO A 89 0.65 -1.74 7.24
C PRO A 89 0.73 -0.25 6.86
N GLY A 90 1.83 0.18 6.26
CA GLY A 90 2.01 1.57 5.81
C GLY A 90 1.42 1.88 4.44
N MET A 91 0.92 0.89 3.71
CA MET A 91 0.32 1.10 2.40
C MET A 91 -0.99 1.88 2.52
N ARG A 92 -1.17 2.91 1.69
CA ARG A 92 -2.43 3.66 1.61
C ARG A 92 -3.29 3.08 0.51
N ILE A 93 -4.48 2.60 0.87
CA ILE A 93 -5.39 1.90 -0.03
C ILE A 93 -6.60 2.77 -0.30
N PHE A 94 -6.87 2.98 -1.58
CA PHE A 94 -8.04 3.68 -2.09
C PHE A 94 -8.93 2.68 -2.81
N VAL A 95 -10.21 2.69 -2.51
CA VAL A 95 -11.18 1.82 -3.16
C VAL A 95 -11.87 2.59 -4.27
N LEU A 96 -11.82 2.06 -5.49
CA LEU A 96 -12.60 2.55 -6.63
C LEU A 96 -13.79 1.62 -6.82
N SER A 97 -15.00 2.16 -6.80
CA SER A 97 -16.21 1.34 -6.96
C SER A 97 -17.25 2.04 -7.82
N GLY A 98 -17.86 1.27 -8.72
CA GLY A 98 -18.99 1.72 -9.53
C GLY A 98 -20.30 1.74 -8.75
N GLN A 99 -20.34 1.13 -7.57
CA GLN A 99 -21.52 1.10 -6.71
C GLN A 99 -21.32 2.07 -5.55
N ASN A 100 -22.19 3.06 -5.48
CA ASN A 100 -22.15 4.03 -4.40
C ASN A 100 -22.94 3.48 -3.20
N ASP A 101 -22.37 2.49 -2.52
CA ASP A 101 -22.95 1.84 -1.35
C ASP A 101 -22.24 2.31 -0.08
N ALA A 102 -22.97 3.01 0.78
CA ALA A 102 -22.44 3.52 2.04
C ALA A 102 -21.98 2.40 2.99
N ALA A 103 -22.63 1.24 2.95
CA ALA A 103 -22.21 0.09 3.76
C ALA A 103 -20.87 -0.46 3.30
N HIS A 104 -20.64 -0.55 1.98
CA HIS A 104 -19.34 -0.96 1.43
C HIS A 104 -18.24 0.05 1.79
N ALA A 105 -18.53 1.33 1.71
CA ALA A 105 -17.58 2.38 2.09
C ALA A 105 -17.19 2.27 3.56
N ARG A 106 -18.15 2.07 4.45
CA ARG A 106 -17.89 1.89 5.88
C ARG A 106 -17.06 0.63 6.15
N HIS A 107 -17.40 -0.49 5.50
CA HIS A 107 -16.66 -1.74 5.65
C HIS A 107 -15.22 -1.59 5.17
N ALA A 108 -15.00 -0.98 4.01
CA ALA A 108 -13.66 -0.72 3.48
C ALA A 108 -12.82 0.12 4.46
N ARG A 109 -13.40 1.18 5.01
CA ARG A 109 -12.72 2.02 6.00
C ARG A 109 -12.44 1.28 7.30
N ALA A 110 -13.37 0.43 7.75
CA ALA A 110 -13.17 -0.41 8.93
C ALA A 110 -12.01 -1.39 8.74
N LEU A 111 -11.79 -1.87 7.52
CA LEU A 111 -10.65 -2.72 7.18
C LEU A 111 -9.33 -1.94 7.09
N GLY A 112 -9.39 -0.63 7.00
CA GLY A 112 -8.20 0.23 6.96
C GLY A 112 -7.97 0.97 5.65
N ALA A 113 -8.93 0.95 4.70
CA ALA A 113 -8.85 1.74 3.48
C ALA A 113 -8.85 3.25 3.82
N ALA A 114 -8.00 4.00 3.12
CA ALA A 114 -7.87 5.43 3.36
C ALA A 114 -9.09 6.22 2.86
N GLU A 115 -9.61 5.84 1.70
CA GLU A 115 -10.74 6.54 1.09
C GLU A 115 -11.48 5.63 0.12
N PHE A 116 -12.78 5.90 -0.06
CA PHE A 116 -13.65 5.23 -1.01
C PHE A 116 -14.04 6.22 -2.10
N ILE A 117 -13.69 5.90 -3.35
CA ILE A 117 -13.85 6.80 -4.50
C ILE A 117 -14.84 6.19 -5.49
N ALA A 118 -15.88 6.93 -5.85
CA ALA A 118 -16.88 6.49 -6.82
C ALA A 118 -16.32 6.54 -8.24
N LYS A 119 -16.64 5.53 -9.05
CA LYS A 119 -16.39 5.55 -10.51
C LYS A 119 -17.55 6.23 -11.23
N PRO A 120 -17.33 6.96 -12.34
CA PRO A 120 -16.03 7.31 -12.90
C PRO A 120 -15.34 8.42 -12.10
N CYS A 121 -14.03 8.34 -11.97
CA CYS A 121 -13.24 9.34 -11.28
C CYS A 121 -12.38 10.11 -12.28
N ASP A 122 -12.39 11.45 -12.18
CA ASP A 122 -11.50 12.28 -12.98
C ASP A 122 -10.04 12.00 -12.63
N PRO A 123 -9.17 11.63 -13.61
CA PRO A 123 -7.76 11.38 -13.35
C PRO A 123 -7.03 12.53 -12.68
N ALA A 124 -7.38 13.78 -12.99
CA ALA A 124 -6.78 14.95 -12.36
C ALA A 124 -7.11 15.04 -10.86
N ALA A 125 -8.37 14.76 -10.50
CA ALA A 125 -8.80 14.71 -9.11
C ALA A 125 -8.10 13.55 -8.36
N LEU A 126 -8.01 12.40 -9.00
CA LEU A 126 -7.32 11.23 -8.44
C LEU A 126 -5.84 11.50 -8.18
N LYS A 127 -5.15 12.19 -9.09
CA LYS A 127 -3.75 12.60 -8.90
C LYS A 127 -3.56 13.42 -7.63
N LYS A 128 -4.47 14.36 -7.36
CA LYS A 128 -4.40 15.20 -6.15
C LYS A 128 -4.60 14.38 -4.87
N ILE A 129 -5.55 13.45 -4.89
CA ILE A 129 -5.82 12.57 -3.75
C ILE A 129 -4.61 11.70 -3.46
N LEU A 130 -4.03 11.08 -4.48
CA LEU A 130 -2.87 10.21 -4.33
C LEU A 130 -1.62 10.98 -3.88
N ALA A 131 -1.38 12.16 -4.44
CA ALA A 131 -0.24 12.98 -4.06
C ALA A 131 -0.31 13.42 -2.59
N ARG A 132 -1.50 13.80 -2.13
CA ARG A 132 -1.73 14.16 -0.72
C ARG A 132 -1.49 12.96 0.20
N ALA A 133 -2.02 11.80 -0.15
CA ALA A 133 -1.85 10.58 0.63
C ALA A 133 -0.38 10.17 0.74
N LEU A 134 0.36 10.28 -0.36
CA LEU A 134 1.80 9.97 -0.38
C LEU A 134 2.59 10.91 0.53
N THR A 135 2.29 12.21 0.49
CA THR A 135 2.94 13.21 1.34
C THR A 135 2.71 12.92 2.82
N VAL A 136 1.47 12.64 3.21
CA VAL A 136 1.10 12.30 4.59
C VAL A 136 1.78 11.00 5.04
N ARG A 137 1.75 9.98 4.20
CA ARG A 137 2.41 8.68 4.47
C ARG A 137 3.91 8.85 4.70
N ASP A 138 4.58 9.60 3.83
CA ASP A 138 6.03 9.81 3.94
C ASP A 138 6.40 10.59 5.19
N ALA A 139 5.58 11.58 5.59
CA ALA A 139 5.76 12.33 6.82
C ALA A 139 5.60 11.43 8.05
N GLU A 140 4.57 10.56 8.07
CA GLU A 140 4.35 9.61 9.14
C GLU A 140 5.50 8.60 9.28
N MET A 141 5.99 8.08 8.17
CA MET A 141 7.11 7.15 8.17
C MET A 141 8.41 7.80 8.66
N ARG A 142 8.66 9.05 8.30
CA ARG A 142 9.80 9.80 8.82
C ARG A 142 9.70 10.04 10.32
N ALA A 143 8.51 10.40 10.80
CA ALA A 143 8.25 10.59 12.24
C ALA A 143 8.47 9.28 13.03
N GLU A 144 8.04 8.15 12.49
CA GLU A 144 8.28 6.84 13.11
C GLU A 144 9.77 6.49 13.16
N ARG A 145 10.52 6.76 12.09
CA ARG A 145 11.97 6.54 12.05
C ARG A 145 12.71 7.42 13.06
N GLU A 146 12.30 8.66 13.21
CA GLU A 146 12.88 9.58 14.18
C GLU A 146 12.59 9.11 15.61
N ARG A 147 11.34 8.70 15.90
CA ARG A 147 10.98 8.13 17.19
C ARG A 147 11.77 6.86 17.50
N ALA A 148 11.96 6.00 16.53
CA ALA A 148 12.76 4.78 16.70
C ALA A 148 14.22 5.10 16.99
N ARG A 149 14.80 6.07 16.30
CA ARG A 149 16.17 6.54 16.55
C ARG A 149 16.32 7.16 17.93
N ASP A 150 15.38 8.02 18.33
CA ASP A 150 15.38 8.66 19.65
C ASP A 150 15.24 7.61 20.77
N ALA A 151 14.42 6.60 20.57
CA ALA A 151 14.27 5.49 21.50
C ALA A 151 15.56 4.67 21.61
N GLU A 152 16.23 4.35 20.50
CA GLU A 152 17.52 3.67 20.49
C GLU A 152 18.60 4.49 21.20
N GLU A 153 18.65 5.78 20.94
CA GLU A 153 19.59 6.69 21.58
C GLU A 153 19.35 6.79 23.07
N LEU A 154 18.09 6.90 23.51
CA LEU A 154 17.71 6.90 24.92
C LEU A 154 18.11 5.58 25.61
N ILE A 155 17.83 4.45 24.99
CA ILE A 155 18.22 3.12 25.48
C ILE A 155 19.74 3.01 25.59
N GLY A 156 20.47 3.53 24.60
CA GLY A 156 21.92 3.53 24.59
C GLY A 156 22.57 4.39 25.67
N GLN A 157 21.87 5.40 26.20
CA GLN A 157 22.36 6.33 27.23
C GLN A 157 21.96 5.93 28.64
N SER A 158 20.98 5.05 28.82
CA SER A 158 20.55 4.60 30.16
C SER A 158 21.50 3.54 30.70
N PRO A 159 22.12 3.73 31.88
CA PRO A 159 23.02 2.72 32.47
C PRO A 159 22.33 1.37 32.72
N ALA A 160 21.05 1.38 33.12
CA ALA A 160 20.30 0.15 33.35
C ALA A 160 20.03 -0.61 32.05
N LEU A 161 19.70 0.13 30.98
CA LEU A 161 19.45 -0.46 29.67
C LEU A 161 20.72 -0.91 28.95
N LEU A 162 21.83 -0.19 29.14
CA LEU A 162 23.16 -0.63 28.68
C LEU A 162 23.56 -1.94 29.34
N LYS A 163 23.29 -2.10 30.63
CA LYS A 163 23.56 -3.34 31.35
C LYS A 163 22.70 -4.50 30.83
N LEU A 164 21.42 -4.26 30.57
CA LEU A 164 20.51 -5.25 29.99
C LEU A 164 20.95 -5.66 28.58
N LYS A 165 21.34 -4.70 27.74
CA LYS A 165 21.85 -4.94 26.40
C LYS A 165 23.12 -5.80 26.40
N SER A 166 24.02 -5.55 27.35
CA SER A 166 25.23 -6.35 27.57
C SER A 166 24.91 -7.79 27.98
N GLN A 167 23.93 -7.98 28.85
CA GLN A 167 23.47 -9.31 29.26
C GLN A 167 22.84 -10.10 28.10
N LEU A 168 22.04 -9.43 27.26
CA LEU A 168 21.44 -10.06 26.07
C LEU A 168 22.51 -10.46 25.05
N ALA A 169 23.55 -9.65 24.86
CA ALA A 169 24.67 -9.98 23.99
C ALA A 169 25.46 -11.23 24.47
N GLN A 170 25.62 -11.40 25.78
CA GLN A 170 26.25 -12.59 26.37
C GLN A 170 25.42 -13.86 26.11
N PHE A 171 24.09 -13.75 26.11
CA PHE A 171 23.23 -14.89 25.78
C PHE A 171 23.29 -15.28 24.29
N ALA A 172 23.51 -14.32 23.41
CA ALA A 172 23.60 -14.58 21.97
C ALA A 172 24.90 -15.30 21.58
N ASP A 173 25.98 -15.11 22.35
CA ASP A 173 27.29 -15.67 22.07
C ASP A 173 27.55 -17.06 22.72
N SER A 174 26.60 -17.57 23.48
CA SER A 174 26.75 -18.88 24.16
C SER A 174 26.11 -20.04 23.40
#